data_6b58945bde331a3e885ece1233fcf220
#
_entry.id   6b58945bde331a3e885ece1233fcf220
#
_cell.length_a   1.000
_cell.length_b   1.000
_cell.length_c   1.000
_cell.angle_alpha   90.00
_cell.angle_beta   90.00
_cell.angle_gamma   90.00
#
_symmetry.space_group_name_H-M   'P 1'
#
loop_
_entity.id
_entity.type
_entity.pdbx_description
1 polymer ?
#
loop_
_entity_poly.entity_id
_entity_poly.type
_entity_poly.pdbx_seq_one_letter_code
_entity_poly.pdbx_strand_id
1 'polypeptide(L)'
;YERELEYFLLYVGVALCYSKPAISMLLADMKKVSPQFMATVPRIWDGIYNAINKNIKSTKKGAGIFFTIFTWAATALKSLRNIIYNRCKYFRKRTVFYHIFSKFLYIPVIFLYPLKWIGDMFYFQRVRNMLGGKFQIGMSGGGSLPLKLDKFFNSIGIRLVEGYGLTETAPICCIRNAKRPILGTIGKIM
;
A
#
# COMPACT_ATOMS: atom_id res chain seq x y z
N TYR A 1 19.04 4.13 -9.22
CA TYR A 1 17.91 3.98 -8.28
C TYR A 1 18.26 3.02 -7.14
N GLU A 2 18.64 1.74 -7.42
CA GLU A 2 18.99 0.77 -6.38
C GLU A 2 20.26 1.17 -5.63
N ARG A 3 21.35 1.47 -6.34
CA ARG A 3 22.64 1.84 -5.73
C ARG A 3 22.54 3.05 -4.81
N GLU A 4 21.77 4.07 -5.17
CA GLU A 4 21.65 5.27 -4.34
C GLU A 4 20.83 5.00 -3.07
N LEU A 5 19.77 4.19 -3.17
CA LEU A 5 19.06 3.73 -1.99
C LEU A 5 19.96 2.90 -1.07
N GLU A 6 20.78 2.01 -1.64
CA GLU A 6 21.75 1.21 -0.87
C GLU A 6 22.75 2.10 -0.16
N TYR A 7 23.41 3.03 -0.87
CA TYR A 7 24.39 3.93 -0.25
C TYR A 7 23.76 4.82 0.81
N PHE A 8 22.56 5.35 0.55
CA PHE A 8 21.85 6.17 1.53
C PHE A 8 21.48 5.36 2.79
N LEU A 9 20.96 4.14 2.63
CA LEU A 9 20.59 3.29 3.75
C LEU A 9 21.81 2.84 4.56
N LEU A 10 22.91 2.52 3.90
CA LEU A 10 24.19 2.23 4.55
C LEU A 10 24.74 3.43 5.32
N TYR A 11 24.68 4.64 4.72
CA TYR A 11 25.09 5.87 5.38
C TYR A 11 24.28 6.15 6.64
N VAL A 12 23.00 5.86 6.64
CA VAL A 12 22.11 6.03 7.80
C VAL A 12 22.24 4.88 8.83
N GLY A 13 23.03 3.84 8.52
CA GLY A 13 23.26 2.70 9.41
C GLY A 13 22.12 1.69 9.43
N VAL A 14 21.37 1.57 8.35
CA VAL A 14 20.28 0.59 8.21
C VAL A 14 20.83 -0.74 7.73
N ALA A 15 20.40 -1.85 8.34
CA ALA A 15 20.75 -3.20 7.88
C ALA A 15 20.08 -3.50 6.53
N LEU A 16 20.89 -3.89 5.55
CA LEU A 16 20.44 -4.27 4.22
C LEU A 16 20.35 -5.78 4.10
N CYS A 17 19.26 -6.26 3.51
CA CYS A 17 19.04 -7.67 3.22
C CYS A 17 18.68 -7.84 1.76
N TYR A 18 19.34 -8.77 1.09
CA TYR A 18 19.10 -9.10 -0.31
C TYR A 18 18.31 -10.39 -0.41
N SER A 19 17.35 -10.43 -1.33
CA SER A 19 16.59 -11.64 -1.64
C SER A 19 16.57 -11.89 -3.14
N LYS A 20 16.41 -13.16 -3.53
CA LYS A 20 16.21 -13.52 -4.93
C LYS A 20 14.86 -12.99 -5.43
N PRO A 21 14.74 -12.58 -6.71
CA PRO A 21 13.52 -11.97 -7.26
C PRO A 21 12.36 -12.98 -7.50
N ALA A 22 12.44 -14.18 -6.93
CA ALA A 22 11.36 -15.17 -6.96
C ALA A 22 10.38 -14.91 -5.79
N ILE A 23 9.09 -14.70 -6.10
CA ILE A 23 8.06 -14.31 -5.13
C ILE A 23 7.95 -15.26 -3.93
N SER A 24 8.08 -16.57 -4.16
CA SER A 24 8.04 -17.59 -3.08
C SER A 24 9.22 -17.45 -2.12
N MET A 25 10.43 -17.23 -2.65
CA MET A 25 11.63 -17.01 -1.86
C MET A 25 11.57 -15.67 -1.14
N LEU A 26 11.17 -14.61 -1.82
CA LEU A 26 11.00 -13.28 -1.25
C LEU A 26 10.08 -13.31 -0.02
N LEU A 27 8.90 -13.94 -0.12
CA LEU A 27 7.97 -14.04 1.01
C LEU A 27 8.53 -14.89 2.16
N ALA A 28 9.31 -15.93 1.87
CA ALA A 28 9.99 -16.73 2.89
C ALA A 28 11.08 -15.91 3.62
N ASP A 29 11.87 -15.15 2.86
CA ASP A 29 12.91 -14.27 3.40
C ASP A 29 12.31 -13.11 4.21
N MET A 30 11.22 -12.50 3.73
CA MET A 30 10.49 -11.47 4.47
C MET A 30 9.99 -11.97 5.83
N LYS A 31 9.55 -13.22 5.94
CA LYS A 31 9.16 -13.81 7.22
C LYS A 31 10.35 -13.99 8.18
N LYS A 32 11.52 -14.37 7.65
CA LYS A 32 12.72 -14.56 8.46
C LYS A 32 13.31 -13.24 8.95
N VAL A 33 13.44 -12.28 8.04
CA VAL A 33 14.10 -11.00 8.31
C VAL A 33 13.17 -10.00 8.97
N SER A 34 11.86 -10.09 8.73
CA SER A 34 10.85 -9.13 9.21
C SER A 34 11.19 -7.68 8.86
N PRO A 35 11.39 -7.34 7.56
CA PRO A 35 11.84 -6.01 7.15
C PRO A 35 10.78 -4.95 7.47
N GLN A 36 11.22 -3.73 7.76
CA GLN A 36 10.35 -2.57 7.95
C GLN A 36 10.07 -1.84 6.65
N PHE A 37 11.01 -1.90 5.72
CA PHE A 37 10.98 -1.20 4.43
C PHE A 37 11.41 -2.13 3.30
N MET A 38 10.82 -1.96 2.13
CA MET A 38 11.25 -2.62 0.91
C MET A 38 11.01 -1.71 -0.30
N ALA A 39 12.05 -1.52 -1.10
CA ALA A 39 11.96 -0.84 -2.40
C ALA A 39 12.01 -1.88 -3.52
N THR A 40 11.08 -1.80 -4.46
CA THR A 40 11.03 -2.74 -5.59
C THR A 40 10.18 -2.19 -6.74
N VAL A 41 10.03 -2.98 -7.79
CA VAL A 41 9.27 -2.60 -8.99
C VAL A 41 7.80 -3.06 -8.91
N PRO A 42 6.88 -2.45 -9.67
CA PRO A 42 5.45 -2.80 -9.65
C PRO A 42 5.15 -4.28 -9.89
N ARG A 43 5.95 -4.95 -10.72
CA ARG A 43 5.80 -6.38 -11.03
C ARG A 43 5.93 -7.27 -9.80
N ILE A 44 6.81 -6.93 -8.88
CA ILE A 44 6.99 -7.68 -7.62
C ILE A 44 5.77 -7.49 -6.73
N TRP A 45 5.24 -6.26 -6.64
CA TRP A 45 4.00 -5.98 -5.90
C TRP A 45 2.79 -6.74 -6.44
N ASP A 46 2.69 -6.87 -7.78
CA ASP A 46 1.65 -7.69 -8.41
C ASP A 46 1.82 -9.18 -8.06
N GLY A 47 3.04 -9.68 -8.11
CA GLY A 47 3.34 -11.04 -7.68
C GLY A 47 2.99 -11.31 -6.22
N ILE A 48 3.32 -10.40 -5.31
CA ILE A 48 2.94 -10.48 -3.88
C ILE A 48 1.42 -10.49 -3.74
N TYR A 49 0.70 -9.60 -4.44
CA TYR A 49 -0.76 -9.55 -4.45
C TYR A 49 -1.38 -10.86 -4.88
N ASN A 50 -0.88 -11.46 -5.96
CA ASN A 50 -1.36 -12.74 -6.48
C ASN A 50 -1.06 -13.90 -5.53
N ALA A 51 0.11 -13.92 -4.90
CA ALA A 51 0.48 -14.92 -3.89
C ALA A 51 -0.41 -14.82 -2.63
N ILE A 52 -0.73 -13.61 -2.17
CA ILE A 52 -1.67 -13.39 -1.06
C ILE A 52 -3.05 -13.95 -1.40
N ASN A 53 -3.59 -13.60 -2.57
CA ASN A 53 -4.91 -14.07 -3.00
C ASN A 53 -4.95 -15.61 -3.14
N LYS A 54 -3.91 -16.23 -3.70
CA LYS A 54 -3.79 -17.68 -3.81
C LYS A 54 -3.78 -18.34 -2.44
N ASN A 55 -2.96 -17.83 -1.52
CA ASN A 55 -2.85 -18.38 -0.16
C ASN A 55 -4.18 -18.31 0.61
N ILE A 56 -4.89 -17.19 0.52
CA ILE A 56 -6.18 -17.03 1.23
C ILE A 56 -7.25 -17.94 0.63
N LYS A 57 -7.32 -18.06 -0.70
CA LYS A 57 -8.27 -18.94 -1.37
C LYS A 57 -8.05 -20.41 -1.05
N SER A 58 -6.80 -20.83 -0.84
CA SER A 58 -6.45 -22.21 -0.51
C SER A 58 -6.73 -22.59 0.95
N THR A 59 -6.91 -21.61 1.86
CA THR A 59 -7.02 -21.88 3.31
C THR A 59 -8.34 -22.53 3.70
N LYS A 60 -9.47 -22.06 3.18
CA LYS A 60 -10.84 -22.63 3.45
C LYS A 60 -11.77 -22.33 2.30
N LYS A 61 -12.75 -23.25 2.02
CA LYS A 61 -13.87 -22.97 1.11
C LYS A 61 -14.60 -21.71 1.58
N GLY A 62 -14.77 -20.72 0.71
CA GLY A 62 -15.44 -19.45 1.03
C GLY A 62 -14.52 -18.33 1.57
N ALA A 63 -13.32 -18.61 2.07
CA ALA A 63 -12.40 -17.59 2.60
C ALA A 63 -12.08 -16.49 1.58
N GLY A 64 -11.98 -16.83 0.29
CA GLY A 64 -11.76 -15.88 -0.78
C GLY A 64 -12.90 -14.88 -0.96
N ILE A 65 -14.16 -15.30 -0.76
CA ILE A 65 -15.34 -14.43 -0.87
C ILE A 65 -15.33 -13.40 0.28
N PHE A 66 -15.18 -13.87 1.50
CA PHE A 66 -15.08 -12.98 2.68
C PHE A 66 -13.90 -12.01 2.57
N PHE A 67 -12.75 -12.49 2.16
CA PHE A 67 -11.59 -11.63 1.93
C PHE A 67 -11.87 -10.54 0.89
N THR A 68 -12.56 -10.88 -0.20
CA THR A 68 -12.96 -9.90 -1.23
C THR A 68 -13.90 -8.85 -0.66
N ILE A 69 -14.92 -9.26 0.13
CA ILE A 69 -15.87 -8.35 0.78
C ILE A 69 -15.14 -7.40 1.74
N PHE A 70 -14.29 -7.93 2.63
CA PHE A 70 -13.55 -7.10 3.58
C PHE A 70 -12.54 -6.17 2.90
N THR A 71 -11.89 -6.63 1.83
CA THR A 71 -10.98 -5.80 1.03
C THR A 71 -11.74 -4.68 0.31
N TRP A 72 -12.92 -5.00 -0.23
CA TRP A 72 -13.80 -3.99 -0.83
C TRP A 72 -14.23 -2.96 0.21
N ALA A 73 -14.70 -3.38 1.38
CA ALA A 73 -15.10 -2.48 2.46
C ALA A 73 -13.94 -1.58 2.93
N ALA A 74 -12.73 -2.15 3.09
CA ALA A 74 -11.55 -1.40 3.47
C ALA A 74 -11.14 -0.37 2.39
N THR A 75 -11.25 -0.74 1.11
CA THR A 75 -10.94 0.15 -0.02
C THR A 75 -11.98 1.27 -0.16
N ALA A 76 -13.26 0.95 0.00
CA ALA A 76 -14.35 1.92 0.01
C ALA A 76 -14.18 2.92 1.17
N LEU A 77 -13.91 2.43 2.37
CA LEU A 77 -13.66 3.24 3.55
C LEU A 77 -12.46 4.18 3.35
N LYS A 78 -11.36 3.68 2.77
CA LYS A 78 -10.19 4.50 2.44
C LYS A 78 -10.52 5.58 1.42
N SER A 79 -11.31 5.24 0.39
CA SER A 79 -11.75 6.18 -0.64
C SER A 79 -12.65 7.28 -0.07
N LEU A 80 -13.65 6.92 0.74
CA LEU A 80 -14.53 7.87 1.44
C LEU A 80 -13.73 8.81 2.33
N ARG A 81 -12.81 8.28 3.13
CA ARG A 81 -11.93 9.12 3.97
C ARG A 81 -11.06 10.05 3.14
N ASN A 82 -10.55 9.61 1.99
CA ASN A 82 -9.79 10.48 1.11
C ASN A 82 -10.65 11.62 0.54
N ILE A 83 -11.92 11.37 0.25
CA ILE A 83 -12.87 12.42 -0.16
C ILE A 83 -13.12 13.38 1.01
N ILE A 84 -13.48 12.89 2.19
CA ILE A 84 -13.76 13.70 3.37
C ILE A 84 -12.57 14.61 3.71
N TYR A 85 -11.34 14.09 3.65
CA TYR A 85 -10.13 14.84 3.97
C TYR A 85 -9.52 15.58 2.76
N ASN A 86 -10.24 15.65 1.63
CA ASN A 86 -9.79 16.28 0.38
C ASN A 86 -8.41 15.78 -0.10
N ARG A 87 -8.18 14.47 -0.02
CA ARG A 87 -6.97 13.80 -0.51
C ARG A 87 -7.24 13.17 -1.88
N CYS A 88 -7.77 13.96 -2.80
CA CYS A 88 -8.10 13.52 -4.16
C CYS A 88 -7.04 14.01 -5.15
N LYS A 89 -6.91 13.32 -6.31
CA LYS A 89 -6.00 13.68 -7.39
C LYS A 89 -6.19 15.10 -7.92
N TYR A 90 -7.42 15.59 -7.89
CA TYR A 90 -7.76 16.90 -8.43
C TYR A 90 -7.92 17.89 -7.29
N PHE A 91 -7.25 19.04 -7.41
CA PHE A 91 -7.42 20.17 -6.50
C PHE A 91 -8.85 20.72 -6.68
N ARG A 92 -9.75 20.33 -5.82
CA ARG A 92 -11.09 20.88 -5.78
C ARG A 92 -11.14 22.00 -4.74
N LYS A 93 -11.46 23.22 -5.17
CA LYS A 93 -11.74 24.32 -4.24
C LYS A 93 -12.85 23.86 -3.30
N ARG A 94 -12.67 24.05 -1.99
CA ARG A 94 -13.68 23.73 -0.98
C ARG A 94 -14.82 24.71 -1.09
N THR A 95 -15.89 24.31 -1.71
CA THR A 95 -17.17 25.05 -1.73
C THR A 95 -17.95 24.69 -0.45
N VAL A 96 -18.79 25.59 0.07
CA VAL A 96 -19.67 25.34 1.23
C VAL A 96 -20.47 24.04 1.04
N PHE A 97 -20.95 23.80 -0.17
CA PHE A 97 -21.64 22.56 -0.53
C PHE A 97 -20.79 21.28 -0.29
N TYR A 98 -19.49 21.34 -0.54
CA TYR A 98 -18.58 20.22 -0.26
C TYR A 98 -18.49 19.92 1.24
N HIS A 99 -18.51 20.93 2.11
CA HIS A 99 -18.48 20.75 3.56
C HIS A 99 -19.77 20.09 4.08
N ILE A 100 -20.92 20.46 3.54
CA ILE A 100 -22.21 19.84 3.91
C ILE A 100 -22.21 18.39 3.41
N PHE A 101 -21.88 18.16 2.14
CA PHE A 101 -21.85 16.82 1.54
C PHE A 101 -20.84 15.88 2.24
N SER A 102 -19.69 16.39 2.64
CA SER A 102 -18.68 15.60 3.34
C SER A 102 -19.17 15.09 4.71
N LYS A 103 -20.06 15.82 5.38
CA LYS A 103 -20.67 15.36 6.64
C LYS A 103 -21.59 14.14 6.42
N PHE A 104 -22.33 14.10 5.33
CA PHE A 104 -23.15 12.92 5.00
C PHE A 104 -22.32 11.68 4.70
N LEU A 105 -21.10 11.84 4.23
CA LEU A 105 -20.19 10.71 3.96
C LEU A 105 -19.68 10.02 5.23
N TYR A 106 -19.86 10.60 6.42
CA TYR A 106 -19.55 9.91 7.68
C TYR A 106 -20.49 8.75 7.98
N ILE A 107 -21.74 8.80 7.50
CA ILE A 107 -22.73 7.73 7.72
C ILE A 107 -22.21 6.39 7.14
N PRO A 108 -21.89 6.25 5.85
CA PRO A 108 -21.34 4.99 5.31
C PRO A 108 -19.99 4.62 5.94
N VAL A 109 -19.18 5.59 6.39
CA VAL A 109 -17.94 5.31 7.09
C VAL A 109 -18.19 4.54 8.40
N ILE A 110 -19.21 4.94 9.18
CA ILE A 110 -19.57 4.27 10.44
C ILE A 110 -19.97 2.81 10.18
N PHE A 111 -20.74 2.53 9.12
CA PHE A 111 -21.17 1.17 8.77
C PHE A 111 -20.03 0.31 8.19
N LEU A 112 -19.09 0.89 7.47
CA LEU A 112 -17.95 0.16 6.89
C LEU A 112 -16.82 -0.09 7.91
N TYR A 113 -16.77 0.67 9.00
CA TYR A 113 -15.71 0.56 9.99
C TYR A 113 -15.67 -0.81 10.68
N PRO A 114 -16.79 -1.37 11.19
CA PRO A 114 -16.78 -2.70 11.79
C PRO A 114 -16.39 -3.80 10.80
N LEU A 115 -16.81 -3.72 9.53
CA LEU A 115 -16.38 -4.68 8.51
C LEU A 115 -14.87 -4.65 8.31
N LYS A 116 -14.29 -3.46 8.25
CA LYS A 116 -12.83 -3.33 8.16
C LYS A 116 -12.14 -3.89 9.40
N TRP A 117 -12.68 -3.64 10.60
CA TRP A 117 -12.11 -4.14 11.87
C TRP A 117 -12.11 -5.67 11.93
N ILE A 118 -13.23 -6.30 11.55
CA ILE A 118 -13.33 -7.76 11.44
C ILE A 118 -12.34 -8.29 10.40
N GLY A 119 -12.27 -7.65 9.22
CA GLY A 119 -11.31 -8.00 8.17
C GLY A 119 -9.86 -7.85 8.62
N ASP A 120 -9.55 -6.86 9.46
CA ASP A 120 -8.23 -6.64 10.02
C ASP A 120 -7.84 -7.77 10.97
N MET A 121 -8.75 -8.17 11.86
CA MET A 121 -8.53 -9.25 12.83
C MET A 121 -8.31 -10.61 12.16
N PHE A 122 -9.10 -10.98 11.15
CA PHE A 122 -9.09 -12.33 10.58
C PHE A 122 -8.17 -12.49 9.35
N TYR A 123 -8.03 -11.44 8.51
CA TYR A 123 -7.36 -11.53 7.22
C TYR A 123 -6.18 -10.59 7.08
N PHE A 124 -6.32 -9.30 7.38
CA PHE A 124 -5.26 -8.33 7.07
C PHE A 124 -4.04 -8.50 7.98
N GLN A 125 -4.25 -8.92 9.24
CA GLN A 125 -3.14 -9.28 10.11
C GLN A 125 -2.35 -10.48 9.57
N ARG A 126 -3.02 -11.48 8.99
CA ARG A 126 -2.34 -12.61 8.34
C ARG A 126 -1.53 -12.17 7.14
N VAL A 127 -2.08 -11.25 6.32
CA VAL A 127 -1.34 -10.67 5.20
C VAL A 127 -0.09 -9.91 5.67
N ARG A 128 -0.21 -9.09 6.70
CA ARG A 128 0.95 -8.40 7.29
C ARG A 128 1.99 -9.38 7.85
N ASN A 129 1.55 -10.47 8.47
CA ASN A 129 2.45 -11.52 8.96
C ASN A 129 3.14 -12.28 7.81
N MET A 130 2.50 -12.43 6.64
CA MET A 130 3.17 -12.99 5.45
C MET A 130 4.33 -12.10 4.97
N LEU A 131 4.27 -10.81 5.23
CA LEU A 131 5.33 -9.82 4.94
C LEU A 131 6.29 -9.61 6.10
N GLY A 132 6.29 -10.50 7.10
CA GLY A 132 7.20 -10.46 8.25
C GLY A 132 6.65 -9.74 9.48
N GLY A 133 5.41 -9.25 9.47
CA GLY A 133 4.73 -8.64 10.63
C GLY A 133 5.18 -7.22 11.00
N LYS A 134 6.44 -6.85 10.75
CA LYS A 134 7.01 -5.52 11.04
C LYS A 134 7.01 -4.58 9.82
N PHE A 135 6.50 -5.05 8.68
CA PHE A 135 6.53 -4.31 7.44
C PHE A 135 5.66 -3.04 7.50
N GLN A 136 6.26 -1.88 7.27
CA GLN A 136 5.60 -0.58 7.40
C GLN A 136 5.41 0.14 6.07
N ILE A 137 6.45 0.18 5.24
CA ILE A 137 6.46 0.98 4.02
C ILE A 137 7.05 0.16 2.88
N GLY A 138 6.32 0.09 1.78
CA GLY A 138 6.80 -0.37 0.50
C GLY A 138 6.99 0.79 -0.48
N MET A 139 8.09 0.81 -1.19
CA MET A 139 8.33 1.76 -2.27
C MET A 139 8.26 1.04 -3.61
N SER A 140 7.54 1.62 -4.55
CA SER A 140 7.46 1.15 -5.92
C SER A 140 8.06 2.19 -6.85
N GLY A 141 9.05 1.80 -7.65
CA GLY A 141 9.72 2.66 -8.62
C GLY A 141 10.04 1.92 -9.90
N GLY A 142 10.58 2.62 -10.90
CA GLY A 142 10.96 2.04 -12.19
C GLY A 142 9.79 1.67 -13.11
N GLY A 143 8.56 2.04 -12.76
CA GLY A 143 7.36 1.83 -13.56
C GLY A 143 6.10 2.32 -12.84
N SER A 144 5.02 2.51 -13.59
CA SER A 144 3.74 2.97 -13.03
C SER A 144 3.11 1.89 -12.14
N LEU A 145 2.73 2.28 -10.94
CA LEU A 145 2.03 1.39 -10.00
C LEU A 145 0.55 1.27 -10.37
N PRO A 146 0.04 0.06 -10.68
CA PRO A 146 -1.37 -0.13 -10.95
C PRO A 146 -2.25 0.34 -9.79
N LEU A 147 -3.26 1.16 -10.10
CA LEU A 147 -4.16 1.74 -9.08
C LEU A 147 -4.85 0.68 -8.20
N LYS A 148 -5.07 -0.52 -8.75
CA LYS A 148 -5.62 -1.67 -8.01
C LYS A 148 -4.70 -2.08 -6.86
N LEU A 149 -3.40 -2.20 -7.11
CA LEU A 149 -2.40 -2.57 -6.11
C LEU A 149 -2.25 -1.46 -5.07
N ASP A 150 -2.16 -0.22 -5.53
CA ASP A 150 -2.07 0.96 -4.69
C ASP A 150 -3.25 1.04 -3.69
N LYS A 151 -4.48 0.89 -4.18
CA LYS A 151 -5.68 0.85 -3.34
C LYS A 151 -5.65 -0.33 -2.38
N PHE A 152 -5.32 -1.52 -2.86
CA PHE A 152 -5.29 -2.75 -2.06
C PHE A 152 -4.33 -2.62 -0.87
N PHE A 153 -3.04 -2.42 -1.11
CA PHE A 153 -2.03 -2.39 -0.06
C PHE A 153 -2.29 -1.26 0.95
N ASN A 154 -2.63 -0.07 0.46
CA ASN A 154 -2.94 1.06 1.34
C ASN A 154 -4.23 0.88 2.15
N SER A 155 -5.20 0.07 1.70
CA SER A 155 -6.44 -0.21 2.44
C SER A 155 -6.25 -1.22 3.57
N ILE A 156 -5.36 -2.19 3.40
CA ILE A 156 -5.03 -3.21 4.41
C ILE A 156 -3.96 -2.77 5.41
N GLY A 157 -3.54 -1.51 5.35
CA GLY A 157 -2.60 -0.92 6.32
C GLY A 157 -1.13 -0.97 5.93
N ILE A 158 -0.79 -1.46 4.74
CA ILE A 158 0.56 -1.42 4.18
C ILE A 158 0.71 -0.13 3.40
N ARG A 159 1.65 0.73 3.80
CA ARG A 159 1.91 2.01 3.14
C ARG A 159 2.72 1.79 1.87
N LEU A 160 2.04 1.58 0.76
CA LEU A 160 2.71 1.50 -0.54
C LEU A 160 2.80 2.90 -1.14
N VAL A 161 4.02 3.35 -1.40
CA VAL A 161 4.29 4.66 -2.00
C VAL A 161 4.93 4.48 -3.37
N GLU A 162 4.63 5.41 -4.27
CA GLU A 162 5.21 5.46 -5.60
C GLU A 162 6.27 6.55 -5.66
N GLY A 163 7.44 6.20 -6.18
CA GLY A 163 8.51 7.13 -6.52
C GLY A 163 8.65 7.23 -8.04
N TYR A 164 8.80 8.43 -8.54
CA TYR A 164 9.07 8.71 -9.95
C TYR A 164 10.44 9.37 -10.10
N GLY A 165 11.17 8.93 -11.09
CA GLY A 165 12.46 9.52 -11.45
C GLY A 165 13.00 8.94 -12.74
N LEU A 166 14.04 9.56 -13.22
CA LEU A 166 14.79 9.22 -14.42
C LEU A 166 16.26 9.10 -14.04
N THR A 167 17.03 8.36 -14.82
CA THR A 167 18.50 8.26 -14.60
C THR A 167 19.14 9.64 -14.64
N GLU A 168 18.64 10.51 -15.52
CA GLU A 168 19.12 11.87 -15.73
C GLU A 168 18.77 12.84 -14.60
N THR A 169 17.87 12.45 -13.69
CA THR A 169 17.39 13.33 -12.59
C THR A 169 17.92 12.91 -11.22
N ALA A 170 19.01 12.15 -11.17
CA ALA A 170 19.79 11.76 -9.98
C ALA A 170 19.03 11.12 -8.80
N PRO A 171 18.34 10.00 -8.96
CA PRO A 171 17.39 9.50 -9.93
C PRO A 171 15.93 9.76 -9.54
N ILE A 172 15.62 10.33 -8.34
CA ILE A 172 14.25 10.52 -7.83
C ILE A 172 13.85 11.98 -7.93
N CYS A 173 12.85 12.28 -8.76
CA CYS A 173 12.27 13.62 -8.88
C CYS A 173 11.08 13.82 -7.93
N CYS A 174 10.25 12.80 -7.81
CA CYS A 174 9.00 12.88 -7.06
C CYS A 174 8.82 11.66 -6.17
N ILE A 175 8.32 11.88 -4.97
CA ILE A 175 7.96 10.81 -4.05
C ILE A 175 6.62 11.10 -3.38
N ARG A 176 5.80 10.06 -3.25
CA ARG A 176 4.53 10.16 -2.56
C ARG A 176 4.73 10.19 -1.05
N ASN A 177 4.01 11.06 -0.37
CA ASN A 177 4.04 11.13 1.09
C ASN A 177 3.45 9.85 1.72
N ALA A 178 4.26 9.11 2.46
CA ALA A 178 3.85 7.84 3.09
C ALA A 178 2.80 8.00 4.20
N LYS A 179 2.78 9.14 4.91
CA LYS A 179 1.80 9.40 5.97
C LYS A 179 0.42 9.78 5.41
N ARG A 180 0.39 10.45 4.25
CA ARG A 180 -0.84 10.96 3.62
C ARG A 180 -0.83 10.70 2.11
N PRO A 181 -0.83 9.43 1.68
CA PRO A 181 -0.73 9.11 0.27
C PRO A 181 -2.00 9.52 -0.48
N ILE A 182 -1.82 10.24 -1.58
CA ILE A 182 -2.88 10.46 -2.58
C ILE A 182 -2.73 9.35 -3.60
N LEU A 183 -3.68 8.41 -3.60
CA LEU A 183 -3.60 7.20 -4.41
C LEU A 183 -3.64 7.53 -5.91
N GLY A 184 -2.83 6.81 -6.69
CA GLY A 184 -2.70 6.99 -8.13
C GLY A 184 -2.04 8.31 -8.54
N THR A 185 -1.15 8.86 -7.71
CA THR A 185 -0.27 9.98 -8.02
C THR A 185 1.17 9.62 -7.69
N ILE A 186 2.11 10.27 -8.35
CA ILE A 186 3.56 10.11 -8.06
C ILE A 186 4.05 10.95 -6.88
N GLY A 187 3.20 11.80 -6.31
CA GLY A 187 3.56 12.65 -5.18
C GLY A 187 3.95 14.08 -5.58
N LYS A 188 4.78 14.69 -4.75
CA LYS A 188 5.30 16.04 -4.96
C LYS A 188 6.75 15.96 -5.43
N ILE A 189 7.18 17.01 -6.09
CA ILE A 189 8.60 17.26 -6.41
C ILE A 189 9.37 17.37 -5.08
N MET A 190 10.56 16.78 -5.06
CA MET A 190 11.50 16.84 -3.93
C MET A 190 12.30 18.12 -3.93
#